data_adf30ab092e0219e29a98fa1659425d5
#
_entry.id   adf30ab092e0219e29a98fa1659425d5
#
_cell.length_a   1.000
_cell.length_b   1.000
_cell.length_c   1.000
_cell.angle_alpha   90.00
_cell.angle_beta   90.00
_cell.angle_gamma   90.00
#
_symmetry.space_group_name_H-M   'P 1'
#
loop_
_entity.id
_entity.type
_entity.pdbx_description
1 polymer ?
#
loop_
_entity_poly.entity_id
_entity_poly.type
_entity_poly.pdbx_seq_one_letter_code
_entity_poly.pdbx_strand_id
1 'polypeptide(L)'
;QKIGIIYQFYNLIPTLTVEENILLPIELDRKKVDKEKLENILKFLNLENRKKHLPNELSGGQQQKVAIGRALMINPTIILADEPTGNLDSKSSKEIIELLQKANKEYKQTIIMITHNLEIAKLADRILHIEDGEIKNT
;
A
#
# COMPACT_ATOMS: atom_id res chain seq x y z
N GLN A 1 18.15 -2.62 4.76
CA GLN A 1 16.74 -3.06 4.80
C GLN A 1 15.85 -1.83 4.64
N LYS A 2 14.81 -1.92 3.80
CA LYS A 2 13.88 -0.84 3.55
C LYS A 2 12.52 -1.17 4.11
N ILE A 3 11.83 -0.16 4.62
CA ILE A 3 10.47 -0.26 5.13
C ILE A 3 9.57 0.58 4.24
N GLY A 4 8.52 -0.02 3.70
CA GLY A 4 7.44 0.68 3.03
C GLY A 4 6.34 1.03 4.04
N ILE A 5 5.71 2.19 3.87
CA ILE A 5 4.63 2.63 4.77
C ILE A 5 3.39 2.96 3.93
N ILE A 6 2.24 2.47 4.38
CA ILE A 6 0.93 2.74 3.81
C ILE A 6 0.07 3.36 4.91
N TYR A 7 -0.47 4.53 4.65
CA TYR A 7 -1.28 5.30 5.60
C TYR A 7 -2.77 5.23 5.27
N GLN A 8 -3.60 5.48 6.27
CA GLN A 8 -5.05 5.58 6.15
C GLN A 8 -5.48 6.67 5.15
N PHE A 9 -4.79 7.82 5.13
CA PHE A 9 -5.11 8.98 4.30
C PHE A 9 -4.27 9.06 3.01
N TYR A 10 -3.72 7.94 2.55
CA TYR A 10 -2.94 7.78 1.31
C TYR A 10 -1.65 8.62 1.24
N ASN A 11 -1.65 9.86 1.68
CA ASN A 11 -0.53 10.80 1.66
C ASN A 11 0.11 10.94 0.26
N LEU A 12 -0.72 11.05 -0.76
CA LEU A 12 -0.28 11.34 -2.12
C LEU A 12 0.00 12.85 -2.26
N ILE A 13 0.96 13.16 -3.14
CA ILE A 13 1.22 14.56 -3.51
C ILE A 13 0.18 14.96 -4.56
N PRO A 14 -0.70 15.95 -4.27
CA PRO A 14 -1.86 16.26 -5.13
C PRO A 14 -1.50 16.76 -6.53
N THR A 15 -0.32 17.34 -6.70
CA THR A 15 0.17 17.90 -7.96
C THR A 15 0.95 16.91 -8.82
N LEU A 16 1.21 15.71 -8.29
CA LEU A 16 1.91 14.63 -9.00
C LEU A 16 0.91 13.62 -9.54
N THR A 17 1.22 13.08 -10.71
CA THR A 17 0.45 11.98 -11.32
C THR A 17 0.59 10.68 -10.53
N VAL A 18 -0.18 9.65 -10.92
CA VAL A 18 -0.07 8.29 -10.35
C VAL A 18 1.37 7.79 -10.43
N GLU A 19 1.96 7.81 -11.63
CA GLU A 19 3.33 7.31 -11.81
C GLU A 19 4.38 8.15 -11.06
N GLU A 20 4.22 9.45 -11.01
CA GLU A 20 5.12 10.35 -10.26
C GLU A 20 5.03 10.12 -8.75
N ASN A 21 3.83 9.89 -8.20
CA ASN A 21 3.67 9.52 -6.80
C ASN A 21 4.33 8.16 -6.47
N ILE A 22 4.20 7.17 -7.35
CA ILE A 22 4.84 5.86 -7.18
C ILE A 22 6.36 5.99 -7.21
N LEU A 23 6.90 6.82 -8.11
CA LEU A 23 8.34 7.03 -8.28
C LEU A 23 8.97 7.93 -7.23
N LEU A 24 8.18 8.70 -6.51
CA LEU A 24 8.68 9.74 -5.59
C LEU A 24 9.83 9.29 -4.68
N PRO A 25 9.77 8.14 -3.98
CA PRO A 25 10.87 7.71 -3.12
C PRO A 25 12.15 7.39 -3.88
N ILE A 26 12.05 6.95 -5.13
CA ILE A 26 13.22 6.66 -5.99
C ILE A 26 13.89 7.95 -6.43
N GLU A 27 13.08 8.95 -6.80
CA GLU A 27 13.57 10.27 -7.23
C GLU A 27 14.20 11.04 -6.07
N LEU A 28 13.60 10.99 -4.87
CA LEU A 28 14.17 11.60 -3.66
C LEU A 28 15.52 10.98 -3.27
N ASP A 29 15.68 9.68 -3.46
CA ASP A 29 16.95 8.95 -3.26
C ASP A 29 17.94 9.18 -4.41
N ARG A 30 17.57 9.94 -5.45
CA ARG A 30 18.36 10.20 -6.66
C ARG A 30 18.83 8.91 -7.35
N LYS A 31 18.03 7.86 -7.26
CA LYS A 31 18.30 6.58 -7.91
C LYS A 31 17.73 6.55 -9.33
N LYS A 32 18.32 5.70 -10.16
CA LYS A 32 17.81 5.47 -11.50
C LYS A 32 16.44 4.79 -11.43
N VAL A 33 15.49 5.31 -12.20
CA VAL A 33 14.14 4.75 -12.32
C VAL A 33 14.22 3.45 -13.15
N ASP A 34 13.70 2.37 -12.57
CA ASP A 34 13.44 1.13 -13.27
C ASP A 34 12.05 1.20 -13.92
N LYS A 35 12.01 1.49 -15.22
CA LYS A 35 10.77 1.66 -15.99
C LYS A 35 9.98 0.36 -16.10
N GLU A 36 10.65 -0.77 -16.24
CA GLU A 36 10.01 -2.09 -16.31
C GLU A 36 9.31 -2.42 -14.99
N LYS A 37 9.98 -2.17 -13.89
CA LYS A 37 9.38 -2.33 -12.56
C LYS A 37 8.16 -1.43 -12.35
N LEU A 38 8.24 -0.17 -12.76
CA LEU A 38 7.10 0.75 -12.69
C LEU A 38 5.90 0.20 -13.47
N GLU A 39 6.10 -0.24 -14.71
CA GLU A 39 5.03 -0.81 -15.54
C GLU A 39 4.45 -2.09 -14.90
N ASN A 40 5.28 -2.95 -14.33
CA ASN A 40 4.85 -4.17 -13.63
C ASN A 40 4.01 -3.82 -12.38
N ILE A 41 4.41 -2.82 -11.62
CA ILE A 41 3.63 -2.34 -10.48
C ILE A 41 2.29 -1.75 -10.94
N LEU A 42 2.27 -0.93 -11.96
CA LEU A 42 1.02 -0.37 -12.51
C LEU A 42 0.05 -1.46 -12.97
N LYS A 43 0.55 -2.51 -13.63
CA LYS A 43 -0.25 -3.69 -13.99
C LYS A 43 -0.77 -4.42 -12.76
N PHE A 44 0.08 -4.68 -11.80
CA PHE A 44 -0.28 -5.32 -10.53
C PHE A 44 -1.41 -4.58 -9.80
N LEU A 45 -1.39 -3.24 -9.85
CA LEU A 45 -2.40 -2.37 -9.24
C LEU A 45 -3.64 -2.17 -10.13
N ASN A 46 -3.59 -2.62 -11.39
CA ASN A 46 -4.62 -2.35 -12.40
C ASN A 46 -4.84 -0.84 -12.63
N LEU A 47 -3.74 -0.10 -12.73
CA LEU A 47 -3.71 1.35 -12.92
C LEU A 47 -2.99 1.81 -14.20
N GLU A 48 -2.70 0.91 -15.15
CA GLU A 48 -1.99 1.29 -16.39
C GLU A 48 -2.67 2.42 -17.13
N ASN A 49 -3.99 2.41 -17.21
CA ASN A 49 -4.79 3.44 -17.89
C ASN A 49 -4.97 4.71 -17.07
N ARG A 50 -4.43 4.76 -15.86
CA ARG A 50 -4.54 5.87 -14.91
C ARG A 50 -3.21 6.52 -14.57
N LYS A 51 -2.10 6.06 -15.16
CA LYS A 51 -0.75 6.49 -14.77
C LYS A 51 -0.49 7.99 -14.88
N LYS A 52 -1.19 8.68 -15.77
CA LYS A 52 -1.10 10.13 -15.98
C LYS A 52 -2.17 10.94 -15.23
N HIS A 53 -3.08 10.26 -14.50
CA HIS A 53 -4.10 10.95 -13.71
C HIS A 53 -3.51 11.55 -12.43
N LEU A 54 -4.16 12.64 -11.97
CA LEU A 54 -3.88 13.24 -10.67
C LEU A 54 -4.71 12.56 -9.57
N PRO A 55 -4.30 12.65 -8.29
CA PRO A 55 -5.05 12.04 -7.18
C PRO A 55 -6.53 12.43 -7.12
N ASN A 56 -6.88 13.69 -7.43
CA ASN A 56 -8.28 14.14 -7.41
C ASN A 56 -9.15 13.55 -8.52
N GLU A 57 -8.55 12.88 -9.50
CA GLU A 57 -9.24 12.15 -10.58
C GLU A 57 -9.46 10.66 -10.24
N LEU A 58 -9.07 10.24 -9.04
CA LEU A 58 -9.10 8.85 -8.58
C LEU A 58 -10.11 8.66 -7.44
N SER A 59 -10.72 7.45 -7.39
CA SER A 59 -11.46 7.01 -6.20
C SER A 59 -10.52 6.81 -5.01
N GLY A 60 -11.07 6.74 -3.78
CA GLY A 60 -10.30 6.44 -2.58
C GLY A 60 -9.52 5.12 -2.69
N GLY A 61 -10.17 4.07 -3.20
CA GLY A 61 -9.51 2.78 -3.44
C GLY A 61 -8.37 2.87 -4.44
N GLN A 62 -8.53 3.63 -5.52
CA GLN A 62 -7.47 3.86 -6.50
C GLN A 62 -6.31 4.67 -5.88
N GLN A 63 -6.59 5.68 -5.08
CA GLN A 63 -5.57 6.44 -4.36
C GLN A 63 -4.78 5.54 -3.41
N GLN A 64 -5.45 4.63 -2.70
CA GLN A 64 -4.77 3.66 -1.83
C GLN A 64 -3.90 2.68 -2.63
N LYS A 65 -4.33 2.26 -3.80
CA LYS A 65 -3.51 1.45 -4.72
C LYS A 65 -2.22 2.19 -5.11
N VAL A 66 -2.29 3.50 -5.38
CA VAL A 66 -1.10 4.33 -5.66
C VAL A 66 -0.15 4.36 -4.46
N ALA A 67 -0.68 4.52 -3.24
CA ALA A 67 0.12 4.48 -2.01
C ALA A 67 0.82 3.13 -1.82
N ILE A 68 0.14 2.03 -2.13
CA ILE A 68 0.71 0.67 -2.13
C ILE A 68 1.83 0.58 -3.18
N GLY A 69 1.59 1.05 -4.39
CA GLY A 69 2.61 1.07 -5.45
C GLY A 69 3.87 1.84 -5.08
N ARG A 70 3.70 2.99 -4.44
CA ARG A 70 4.82 3.78 -3.89
C ARG A 70 5.62 2.99 -2.86
N ALA A 71 4.95 2.26 -1.97
CA ALA A 71 5.61 1.41 -0.99
C ALA A 71 6.35 0.23 -1.65
N LEU A 72 5.77 -0.40 -2.68
CA LEU A 72 6.38 -1.52 -3.41
C LEU A 72 7.59 -1.10 -4.25
N MET A 73 7.60 0.13 -4.75
CA MET A 73 8.64 0.62 -5.68
C MET A 73 10.04 0.57 -5.07
N ILE A 74 10.17 0.72 -3.77
CA ILE A 74 11.45 0.70 -3.05
C ILE A 74 11.97 -0.70 -2.71
N ASN A 75 11.31 -1.78 -3.12
CA ASN A 75 11.63 -3.16 -2.73
C ASN A 75 11.72 -3.32 -1.19
N PRO A 76 10.68 -3.02 -0.43
CA PRO A 76 10.76 -3.09 1.03
C PRO A 76 10.82 -4.55 1.50
N THR A 77 11.53 -4.80 2.58
CA THR A 77 11.48 -6.08 3.29
C THR A 77 10.21 -6.19 4.13
N ILE A 78 9.78 -5.06 4.69
CA ILE A 78 8.61 -4.94 5.54
C ILE A 78 7.72 -3.81 5.01
N ILE A 79 6.42 -4.04 4.99
CA ILE A 79 5.40 -3.02 4.76
C ILE A 79 4.63 -2.82 6.08
N LEU A 80 4.61 -1.58 6.55
CA LEU A 80 3.76 -1.16 7.66
C LEU A 80 2.50 -0.52 7.07
N ALA A 81 1.34 -1.06 7.38
CA ALA A 81 0.05 -0.55 6.92
C ALA A 81 -0.78 -0.11 8.12
N ASP A 82 -0.99 1.20 8.24
CA ASP A 82 -1.76 1.81 9.33
C ASP A 82 -3.18 2.07 8.86
N GLU A 83 -4.13 1.27 9.34
CA GLU A 83 -5.55 1.33 8.97
C GLU A 83 -5.78 1.49 7.44
N PRO A 84 -5.20 0.63 6.60
CA PRO A 84 -5.15 0.85 5.15
C PRO A 84 -6.51 0.87 4.46
N THR A 85 -7.56 0.48 5.13
CA THR A 85 -8.95 0.46 4.65
C THR A 85 -9.88 1.41 5.40
N GLY A 86 -9.35 2.19 6.35
CA GLY A 86 -10.15 2.99 7.28
C GLY A 86 -11.06 4.05 6.63
N ASN A 87 -10.71 4.53 5.44
CA ASN A 87 -11.47 5.54 4.68
C ASN A 87 -12.16 4.98 3.43
N LEU A 88 -12.26 3.66 3.32
CA LEU A 88 -12.80 3.00 2.13
C LEU A 88 -14.16 2.36 2.40
N ASP A 89 -14.99 2.27 1.36
CA ASP A 89 -16.18 1.45 1.39
C ASP A 89 -15.84 -0.05 1.47
N SER A 90 -16.83 -0.89 1.71
CA SER A 90 -16.63 -2.33 1.92
C SER A 90 -16.03 -3.03 0.69
N LYS A 91 -16.44 -2.62 -0.51
CA LYS A 91 -15.93 -3.19 -1.77
C LYS A 91 -14.46 -2.84 -1.97
N SER A 92 -14.13 -1.57 -1.88
CA SER A 92 -12.75 -1.08 -2.01
C SER A 92 -11.84 -1.63 -0.91
N SER A 93 -12.35 -1.74 0.32
CA SER A 93 -11.62 -2.37 1.44
C SER A 93 -11.22 -3.80 1.11
N LYS A 94 -12.16 -4.60 0.60
CA LYS A 94 -11.88 -5.98 0.20
C LYS A 94 -10.82 -6.05 -0.90
N GLU A 95 -10.93 -5.23 -1.92
CA GLU A 95 -9.95 -5.16 -3.02
C GLU A 95 -8.54 -4.80 -2.50
N ILE A 96 -8.42 -3.87 -1.56
CA ILE A 96 -7.13 -3.48 -0.97
C ILE A 96 -6.54 -4.64 -0.15
N ILE A 97 -7.33 -5.33 0.65
CA ILE A 97 -6.82 -6.48 1.43
C ILE A 97 -6.37 -7.61 0.51
N GLU A 98 -7.15 -7.95 -0.51
CA GLU A 98 -6.76 -8.95 -1.51
C GLU A 98 -5.46 -8.57 -2.22
N LEU A 99 -5.29 -7.28 -2.54
CA LEU A 99 -4.08 -6.75 -3.15
C LEU A 99 -2.86 -6.88 -2.23
N LEU A 100 -3.02 -6.57 -0.94
CA LEU A 100 -1.94 -6.73 0.06
C LEU A 100 -1.57 -8.21 0.26
N GLN A 101 -2.54 -9.11 0.32
CA GLN A 101 -2.28 -10.55 0.38
C GLN A 101 -1.53 -11.05 -0.86
N LYS A 102 -1.92 -10.55 -2.04
CA LYS A 102 -1.25 -10.87 -3.30
C LYS A 102 0.19 -10.34 -3.31
N ALA A 103 0.41 -9.11 -2.82
CA ALA A 103 1.74 -8.51 -2.69
C ALA A 103 2.64 -9.34 -1.75
N ASN A 104 2.12 -9.76 -0.59
CA ASN A 104 2.83 -10.64 0.33
C ASN A 104 3.32 -11.94 -0.35
N LYS A 105 2.45 -12.57 -1.16
CA LYS A 105 2.78 -13.83 -1.86
C LYS A 105 3.77 -13.63 -3.01
N GLU A 106 3.56 -12.61 -3.84
CA GLU A 106 4.36 -12.38 -5.05
C GLU A 106 5.73 -11.76 -4.73
N TYR A 107 5.77 -10.78 -3.83
CA TYR A 107 6.99 -10.07 -3.48
C TYR A 107 7.67 -10.60 -2.20
N LYS A 108 7.04 -11.58 -1.54
CA LYS A 108 7.56 -12.23 -0.31
C LYS A 108 7.92 -11.25 0.80
N GLN A 109 7.12 -10.21 0.94
CA GLN A 109 7.31 -9.16 1.94
C GLN A 109 6.55 -9.51 3.23
N THR A 110 7.08 -9.13 4.35
CA THR A 110 6.33 -9.14 5.61
C THR A 110 5.43 -7.91 5.66
N ILE A 111 4.13 -8.12 5.86
CA ILE A 111 3.18 -7.02 6.03
C ILE A 111 2.72 -7.00 7.48
N ILE A 112 2.92 -5.87 8.14
CA ILE A 112 2.41 -5.59 9.48
C ILE A 112 1.29 -4.58 9.33
N MET A 113 0.08 -5.00 9.65
CA MET A 113 -1.12 -4.17 9.52
C MET A 113 -1.67 -3.82 10.89
N ILE A 114 -1.95 -2.54 11.09
CA ILE A 114 -2.71 -2.06 12.24
C ILE A 114 -4.15 -1.90 11.79
N THR A 115 -5.07 -2.53 12.48
CA THR A 115 -6.51 -2.40 12.23
C THR A 115 -7.31 -2.68 13.50
N HIS A 116 -8.43 -1.97 13.66
CA HIS A 116 -9.44 -2.28 14.66
C HIS A 116 -10.60 -3.11 14.10
N ASN A 117 -10.55 -3.45 12.82
CA ASN A 117 -11.55 -4.31 12.17
C ASN A 117 -11.18 -5.78 12.33
N LEU A 118 -11.93 -6.49 13.18
CA LEU A 118 -11.68 -7.90 13.50
C LEU A 118 -11.82 -8.83 12.27
N GLU A 119 -12.72 -8.53 11.35
CA GLU A 119 -12.90 -9.35 10.14
C GLU A 119 -11.67 -9.26 9.23
N ILE A 120 -11.08 -8.08 9.13
CA ILE A 120 -9.82 -7.89 8.40
C ILE A 120 -8.66 -8.58 9.14
N ALA A 121 -8.58 -8.43 10.46
CA ALA A 121 -7.54 -9.05 11.26
C ALA A 121 -7.49 -10.58 11.09
N LYS A 122 -8.65 -11.24 10.98
CA LYS A 122 -8.75 -12.69 10.74
C LYS A 122 -8.13 -13.17 9.43
N LEU A 123 -7.88 -12.29 8.48
CA LEU A 123 -7.27 -12.61 7.18
C LEU A 123 -5.74 -12.66 7.24
N ALA A 124 -5.14 -12.29 8.37
CA ALA A 124 -3.70 -12.34 8.59
C ALA A 124 -3.25 -13.73 9.05
N ASP A 125 -1.99 -14.07 8.80
CA ASP A 125 -1.39 -15.33 9.27
C ASP A 125 -1.23 -15.34 10.79
N ARG A 126 -1.10 -14.17 11.42
CA ARG A 126 -0.94 -13.99 12.86
C ARG A 126 -1.59 -12.70 13.32
N ILE A 127 -2.24 -12.75 14.47
CA ILE A 127 -2.84 -11.59 15.12
C ILE A 127 -2.11 -11.34 16.45
N LEU A 128 -1.79 -10.08 16.70
CA LEU A 128 -1.28 -9.59 17.98
C LEU A 128 -2.30 -8.61 18.55
N HIS A 129 -2.77 -8.87 19.76
CA HIS A 129 -3.62 -7.93 20.48
C HIS A 129 -2.75 -7.03 21.36
N ILE A 130 -2.96 -5.72 21.24
CA ILE A 130 -2.26 -4.73 22.06
C ILE A 130 -3.31 -4.00 22.91
N GLU A 131 -3.11 -4.01 24.20
CA GLU A 131 -3.96 -3.32 25.16
C GLU A 131 -3.08 -2.66 26.22
N ASP A 132 -3.32 -1.40 26.52
CA ASP A 132 -2.52 -0.59 27.47
C ASP A 132 -1.00 -0.62 27.22
N GLY A 133 -0.59 -0.68 25.93
CA GLY A 133 0.80 -0.71 25.54
C GLY A 133 1.50 -2.06 25.68
N GLU A 134 0.77 -3.11 26.04
CA GLU A 134 1.27 -4.47 26.19
C GLU A 134 0.66 -5.44 25.18
N ILE A 135 1.49 -6.37 24.71
CA ILE A 135 1.02 -7.47 23.85
C ILE A 135 0.33 -8.50 24.74
N LYS A 136 -0.94 -8.75 24.49
CA LYS A 136 -1.69 -9.82 25.15
C LYS A 136 -1.58 -11.11 24.35
N ASN A 137 -1.18 -12.18 25.01
CA ASN A 137 -1.22 -13.53 24.43
C ASN A 137 -2.69 -13.98 24.36
N THR A 138 -3.13 -14.28 23.18
CA THR A 138 -4.42 -14.96 22.95
C THR A 138 -4.23 -16.46 22.96
#